data_b9ce42be72df2506eaa4a88aed86b0f2
#
_entry.id   b9ce42be72df2506eaa4a88aed86b0f2
#
_cell.length_a   1.000
_cell.length_b   1.000
_cell.length_c   1.000
_cell.angle_alpha   90.00
_cell.angle_beta   90.00
_cell.angle_gamma   90.00
#
_symmetry.space_group_name_H-M   'P 1'
#
loop_
_entity.id
_entity.type
_entity.pdbx_description
1 polymer ?
#
loop_
_entity_poly.entity_id
_entity_poly.type
_entity_poly.pdbx_seq_one_letter_code
_entity_poly.pdbx_strand_id
1 'polypeptide(L)'
;MVVDDTRIVTVGMTGASGAQYGLRLVECLLQADWQVYLTFTRAAQIVIGSETDCRLPGRPAEQTRHLSALFKARDGQLRVFGEEEWTSPLASGSGAPRRMVVCPASMATLSAIATGASENLLERAADVVIKERGDLVIVPRETPFSAIHLENMLKLARLGVSILPANPGFYNQPTQVAELVDFIVARILDQLGIGHALAKRWGRED
;
A
#
# COMPACT_ATOMS: atom_id res chain seq x y z
N MET A 1 19.41 -18.96 0.07
CA MET A 1 17.96 -19.18 0.19
C MET A 1 17.34 -18.46 -1.00
N VAL A 2 16.77 -19.16 -1.97
CA VAL A 2 16.10 -18.55 -3.11
C VAL A 2 14.85 -17.87 -2.53
N VAL A 3 14.79 -16.54 -2.62
CA VAL A 3 13.59 -15.78 -2.24
C VAL A 3 12.51 -16.21 -3.22
N ASP A 4 11.40 -16.70 -2.71
CA ASP A 4 10.22 -17.00 -3.54
C ASP A 4 9.59 -15.67 -3.95
N ASP A 5 9.97 -15.16 -5.14
CA ASP A 5 9.47 -13.91 -5.73
C ASP A 5 7.94 -13.84 -5.82
N THR A 6 7.25 -14.96 -5.59
CA THR A 6 5.79 -15.02 -5.64
C THR A 6 5.12 -14.45 -4.39
N ARG A 7 5.84 -14.29 -3.27
CA ARG A 7 5.31 -13.81 -1.99
C ARG A 7 5.90 -12.47 -1.55
N ILE A 8 6.11 -11.56 -2.48
CA ILE A 8 6.56 -10.20 -2.19
C ILE A 8 5.46 -9.22 -2.59
N VAL A 9 5.18 -8.26 -1.73
CA VAL A 9 4.26 -7.13 -2.00
C VAL A 9 5.00 -5.82 -1.78
N THR A 10 4.90 -4.91 -2.76
CA THR A 10 5.32 -3.52 -2.58
C THR A 10 4.18 -2.72 -1.96
N VAL A 11 4.44 -2.00 -0.90
CA VAL A 11 3.50 -1.05 -0.29
C VAL A 11 4.07 0.36 -0.41
N GLY A 12 3.33 1.25 -1.06
CA GLY A 12 3.62 2.67 -1.14
C GLY A 12 2.68 3.46 -0.24
N MET A 13 3.20 4.33 0.62
CA MET A 13 2.36 5.22 1.44
C MET A 13 2.59 6.67 1.05
N THR A 14 1.52 7.43 0.90
CA THR A 14 1.55 8.83 0.47
C THR A 14 1.00 9.77 1.53
N GLY A 15 1.00 11.07 1.24
CA GLY A 15 0.53 12.11 2.17
C GLY A 15 -1.00 12.24 2.31
N ALA A 16 -1.79 11.27 1.85
CA ALA A 16 -3.21 11.24 2.17
C ALA A 16 -3.43 10.82 3.63
N SER A 17 -4.44 11.37 4.30
CA SER A 17 -4.86 10.92 5.64
C SER A 17 -5.32 9.46 5.59
N GLY A 18 -5.14 8.74 6.69
CA GLY A 18 -5.42 7.31 6.79
C GLY A 18 -4.15 6.45 6.84
N ALA A 19 -3.10 6.97 7.46
CA ALA A 19 -1.85 6.23 7.70
C ALA A 19 -2.10 4.87 8.38
N GLN A 20 -3.15 4.77 9.20
CA GLN A 20 -3.58 3.54 9.86
C GLN A 20 -3.84 2.40 8.88
N TYR A 21 -4.44 2.69 7.71
CA TYR A 21 -4.70 1.66 6.68
C TYR A 21 -3.40 1.04 6.18
N GLY A 22 -2.41 1.88 5.82
CA GLY A 22 -1.13 1.42 5.31
C GLY A 22 -0.31 0.65 6.35
N LEU A 23 -0.23 1.15 7.57
CA LEU A 23 0.49 0.47 8.66
C LEU A 23 -0.16 -0.86 9.02
N ARG A 24 -1.50 -0.91 9.10
CA ARG A 24 -2.23 -2.16 9.37
C ARG A 24 -2.09 -3.16 8.23
N LEU A 25 -2.09 -2.70 6.98
CA LEU A 25 -1.82 -3.56 5.82
C LEU A 25 -0.45 -4.21 5.91
N VAL A 26 0.60 -3.43 6.22
CA VAL A 26 1.97 -3.96 6.41
C VAL A 26 1.99 -5.02 7.50
N GLU A 27 1.38 -4.75 8.65
CA GLU A 27 1.29 -5.73 9.75
C GLU A 27 0.63 -7.03 9.30
N CYS A 28 -0.54 -6.95 8.62
CA CYS A 28 -1.27 -8.13 8.15
C CYS A 28 -0.49 -8.93 7.09
N LEU A 29 0.21 -8.27 6.18
CA LEU A 29 1.05 -8.92 5.19
C LEU A 29 2.19 -9.71 5.86
N LEU A 30 2.85 -9.11 6.85
CA LEU A 30 3.91 -9.78 7.61
C LEU A 30 3.38 -10.98 8.40
N GLN A 31 2.20 -10.86 9.03
CA GLN A 31 1.53 -11.96 9.73
C GLN A 31 1.10 -13.09 8.79
N ALA A 32 0.74 -12.77 7.54
CA ALA A 32 0.41 -13.72 6.49
C ALA A 32 1.64 -14.32 5.79
N ASP A 33 2.83 -14.10 6.32
CA ASP A 33 4.09 -14.67 5.82
C ASP A 33 4.55 -14.12 4.47
N TRP A 34 4.16 -12.87 4.16
CA TRP A 34 4.62 -12.15 2.97
C TRP A 34 5.84 -11.30 3.29
N GLN A 35 6.73 -11.16 2.33
CA GLN A 35 7.79 -10.16 2.35
C GLN A 35 7.23 -8.83 1.88
N VAL A 36 7.56 -7.74 2.58
CA VAL A 36 7.07 -6.40 2.29
C VAL A 36 8.22 -5.49 1.89
N TYR A 37 8.12 -4.91 0.70
CA TYR A 37 8.93 -3.79 0.25
C TYR A 37 8.12 -2.51 0.43
N LEU A 38 8.63 -1.60 1.24
CA LEU A 38 7.89 -0.42 1.68
C LEU A 38 8.59 0.85 1.21
N THR A 39 7.84 1.82 0.72
CA THR A 39 8.35 3.14 0.38
C THR A 39 7.36 4.21 0.83
N PHE A 40 7.88 5.37 1.24
CA PHE A 40 7.09 6.50 1.74
C PHE A 40 7.42 7.76 0.97
N THR A 41 6.40 8.55 0.62
CA THR A 41 6.65 9.94 0.26
C THR A 41 7.02 10.76 1.51
N ARG A 42 7.70 11.90 1.34
CA ARG A 42 7.98 12.82 2.46
C ARG A 42 6.71 13.23 3.20
N ALA A 43 5.63 13.48 2.44
CA ALA A 43 4.33 13.81 3.02
C ALA A 43 3.74 12.66 3.84
N ALA A 44 3.94 11.40 3.44
CA ALA A 44 3.49 10.24 4.21
C ALA A 44 4.12 10.20 5.60
N GLN A 45 5.42 10.51 5.72
CA GLN A 45 6.11 10.49 7.01
C GLN A 45 5.52 11.53 7.98
N ILE A 46 5.13 12.70 7.47
CA ILE A 46 4.46 13.75 8.26
C ILE A 46 3.09 13.25 8.73
N VAL A 47 2.30 12.66 7.83
CA VAL A 47 0.95 12.16 8.14
C VAL A 47 1.02 11.00 9.15
N ILE A 48 1.91 10.04 8.97
CA ILE A 48 2.13 8.95 9.94
C ILE A 48 2.42 9.53 11.33
N GLY A 49 3.33 10.50 11.42
CA GLY A 49 3.67 11.12 12.69
C GLY A 49 2.56 11.97 13.32
N SER A 50 1.61 12.48 12.54
CA SER A 50 0.48 13.27 13.05
C SER A 50 -0.74 12.43 13.42
N GLU A 51 -0.96 11.32 12.74
CA GLU A 51 -2.16 10.50 12.88
C GLU A 51 -1.95 9.26 13.77
N THR A 52 -0.71 8.89 14.06
CA THR A 52 -0.37 7.67 14.81
C THR A 52 0.74 7.93 15.83
N ASP A 53 0.96 6.97 16.71
CA ASP A 53 2.09 6.99 17.65
C ASP A 53 3.42 6.53 17.01
N CYS A 54 3.38 6.10 15.75
CA CYS A 54 4.57 5.69 15.01
C CYS A 54 5.43 6.90 14.66
N ARG A 55 6.66 6.92 15.15
CA ARG A 55 7.65 7.97 14.85
C ARG A 55 8.74 7.39 13.96
N LEU A 56 8.65 7.65 12.66
CA LEU A 56 9.62 7.13 11.69
C LEU A 56 10.96 7.86 11.81
N PRO A 57 12.08 7.13 11.88
CA PRO A 57 13.41 7.71 11.70
C PRO A 57 13.59 8.32 10.30
N GLY A 58 14.61 9.17 10.14
CA GLY A 58 14.83 9.85 8.86
C GLY A 58 15.44 8.96 7.75
N ARG A 59 16.11 7.86 8.10
CA ARG A 59 16.86 7.04 7.14
C ARG A 59 16.15 5.71 6.86
N PRO A 60 16.08 5.24 5.59
CA PRO A 60 15.37 3.99 5.23
C PRO A 60 15.85 2.76 6.01
N ALA A 61 17.16 2.61 6.23
CA ALA A 61 17.70 1.50 7.02
C ALA A 61 17.27 1.55 8.50
N GLU A 62 17.10 2.73 9.07
CA GLU A 62 16.60 2.92 10.44
C GLU A 62 15.08 2.68 10.49
N GLN A 63 14.34 3.14 9.46
CA GLN A 63 12.92 2.85 9.29
C GLN A 63 12.67 1.34 9.19
N THR A 64 13.48 0.62 8.41
CA THR A 64 13.42 -0.84 8.33
C THR A 64 13.55 -1.48 9.71
N ARG A 65 14.59 -1.13 10.48
CA ARG A 65 14.79 -1.67 11.84
C ARG A 65 13.63 -1.32 12.78
N HIS A 66 13.20 -0.07 12.76
CA HIS A 66 12.10 0.42 13.62
C HIS A 66 10.80 -0.32 13.33
N LEU A 67 10.38 -0.41 12.07
CA LEU A 67 9.13 -1.06 11.68
C LEU A 67 9.21 -2.58 11.81
N SER A 68 10.37 -3.19 11.56
CA SER A 68 10.57 -4.63 11.80
C SER A 68 10.40 -4.97 13.29
N ALA A 69 10.91 -4.14 14.20
CA ALA A 69 10.70 -4.31 15.63
C ALA A 69 9.23 -4.07 16.03
N LEU A 70 8.60 -3.01 15.51
CA LEU A 70 7.20 -2.66 15.79
C LEU A 70 6.24 -3.80 15.40
N PHE A 71 6.40 -4.36 14.21
CA PHE A 71 5.53 -5.41 13.66
C PHE A 71 6.05 -6.83 13.91
N LYS A 72 7.14 -6.99 14.66
CA LYS A 72 7.77 -8.30 14.95
C LYS A 72 8.08 -9.09 13.68
N ALA A 73 8.53 -8.40 12.63
CA ALA A 73 8.91 -9.01 11.37
C ALA A 73 10.15 -9.90 11.54
N ARG A 74 10.20 -11.00 10.79
CA ARG A 74 11.40 -11.83 10.73
C ARG A 74 12.52 -11.11 9.98
N ASP A 75 13.74 -11.57 10.16
CA ASP A 75 14.90 -11.01 9.46
C ASP A 75 14.68 -11.06 7.93
N GLY A 76 14.89 -9.92 7.27
CA GLY A 76 14.68 -9.76 5.82
C GLY A 76 13.24 -9.75 5.33
N GLN A 77 12.22 -9.90 6.21
CA GLN A 77 10.83 -9.92 5.81
C GLN A 77 10.27 -8.53 5.47
N LEU A 78 10.81 -7.47 6.06
CA LEU A 78 10.46 -6.08 5.75
C LEU A 78 11.70 -5.32 5.29
N ARG A 79 11.57 -4.55 4.23
CA ARG A 79 12.60 -3.60 3.78
C ARG A 79 11.97 -2.30 3.35
N VAL A 80 12.50 -1.19 3.86
CA VAL A 80 12.12 0.17 3.44
C VAL A 80 13.14 0.67 2.42
N PHE A 81 12.63 1.25 1.33
CA PHE A 81 13.41 1.90 0.28
C PHE A 81 13.18 3.41 0.31
N GLY A 82 14.23 4.17 0.11
CA GLY A 82 14.16 5.63 0.01
C GLY A 82 13.43 6.09 -1.25
N GLU A 83 12.84 7.27 -1.18
CA GLU A 83 12.09 7.89 -2.29
C GLU A 83 12.95 8.09 -3.55
N GLU A 84 14.27 8.25 -3.38
CA GLU A 84 15.26 8.46 -4.44
C GLU A 84 16.15 7.23 -4.69
N GLU A 85 15.78 6.05 -4.21
CA GLU A 85 16.60 4.84 -4.31
C GLU A 85 16.37 4.12 -5.66
N TRP A 86 16.77 4.77 -6.75
CA TRP A 86 16.59 4.31 -8.13
C TRP A 86 17.29 3.00 -8.49
N THR A 87 18.26 2.57 -7.68
CA THR A 87 18.95 1.28 -7.84
C THR A 87 18.26 0.12 -7.15
N SER A 88 17.12 0.37 -6.50
CA SER A 88 16.32 -0.66 -5.84
C SER A 88 15.65 -1.61 -6.86
N PRO A 89 15.28 -2.83 -6.45
CA PRO A 89 14.54 -3.75 -7.32
C PRO A 89 13.20 -3.17 -7.80
N LEU A 90 12.60 -2.23 -7.06
CA LEU A 90 11.31 -1.60 -7.40
C LEU A 90 11.37 -0.78 -8.72
N ALA A 91 12.55 -0.27 -9.08
CA ALA A 91 12.72 0.61 -10.23
C ALA A 91 12.81 -0.12 -11.58
N SER A 92 12.94 -1.46 -11.59
CA SER A 92 13.20 -2.25 -12.80
C SER A 92 12.24 -3.42 -12.94
N GLY A 93 11.69 -3.63 -14.15
CA GLY A 93 10.76 -4.72 -14.44
C GLY A 93 11.33 -6.13 -14.24
N SER A 94 12.67 -6.29 -14.34
CA SER A 94 13.31 -7.58 -14.12
C SER A 94 13.45 -7.99 -12.65
N GLY A 95 13.28 -7.06 -11.72
CA GLY A 95 13.45 -7.30 -10.28
C GLY A 95 12.26 -6.85 -9.44
N ALA A 96 11.29 -6.15 -10.02
CA ALA A 96 10.17 -5.62 -9.26
C ALA A 96 9.15 -6.72 -8.89
N PRO A 97 8.64 -6.69 -7.64
CA PRO A 97 7.51 -7.52 -7.27
C PRO A 97 6.30 -7.27 -8.18
N ARG A 98 5.58 -8.32 -8.50
CA ARG A 98 4.39 -8.20 -9.37
C ARG A 98 3.17 -7.62 -8.67
N ARG A 99 3.17 -7.53 -7.34
CA ARG A 99 2.06 -7.00 -6.55
C ARG A 99 2.45 -5.73 -5.84
N MET A 100 1.62 -4.70 -6.00
CA MET A 100 1.83 -3.41 -5.34
C MET A 100 0.51 -2.84 -4.83
N VAL A 101 0.57 -2.21 -3.67
CA VAL A 101 -0.53 -1.43 -3.09
C VAL A 101 -0.04 -0.01 -2.81
N VAL A 102 -0.80 1.00 -3.21
CA VAL A 102 -0.59 2.39 -2.77
C VAL A 102 -1.67 2.72 -1.77
N CYS A 103 -1.34 2.74 -0.48
CA CYS A 103 -2.29 2.89 0.62
C CYS A 103 -1.72 3.66 1.81
N PRO A 104 -2.30 4.82 2.17
CA PRO A 104 -3.30 5.57 1.41
C PRO A 104 -2.69 6.26 0.18
N ALA A 105 -3.51 6.52 -0.83
CA ALA A 105 -3.09 7.22 -2.04
C ALA A 105 -3.64 8.65 -2.08
N SER A 106 -2.73 9.63 -2.21
CA SER A 106 -3.11 11.02 -2.49
C SER A 106 -3.49 11.19 -3.96
N MET A 107 -4.32 12.19 -4.25
CA MET A 107 -4.71 12.47 -5.64
C MET A 107 -3.54 12.95 -6.49
N ALA A 108 -2.53 13.57 -5.90
CA ALA A 108 -1.29 13.94 -6.61
C ALA A 108 -0.56 12.68 -7.10
N THR A 109 -0.32 11.70 -6.22
CA THR A 109 0.31 10.42 -6.59
C THR A 109 -0.53 9.64 -7.59
N LEU A 110 -1.85 9.58 -7.40
CA LEU A 110 -2.77 8.92 -8.34
C LEU A 110 -2.70 9.57 -9.72
N SER A 111 -2.66 10.90 -9.79
CA SER A 111 -2.52 11.66 -11.03
C SER A 111 -1.18 11.38 -11.71
N ALA A 112 -0.08 11.38 -10.96
CA ALA A 112 1.25 11.07 -11.48
C ALA A 112 1.28 9.66 -12.11
N ILE A 113 0.79 8.64 -11.41
CA ILE A 113 0.70 7.28 -11.93
C ILE A 113 -0.19 7.22 -13.19
N ALA A 114 -1.34 7.91 -13.21
CA ALA A 114 -2.26 7.93 -14.34
C ALA A 114 -1.67 8.60 -15.59
N THR A 115 -0.72 9.51 -15.41
CA THR A 115 -0.05 10.21 -16.53
C THR A 115 1.29 9.58 -16.92
N GLY A 116 1.75 8.56 -16.17
CA GLY A 116 3.05 7.92 -16.39
C GLY A 116 4.23 8.77 -15.90
N ALA A 117 3.99 9.73 -15.02
CA ALA A 117 5.06 10.43 -14.32
C ALA A 117 5.78 9.46 -13.37
N SER A 118 7.10 9.59 -13.27
CA SER A 118 7.93 8.72 -12.42
C SER A 118 8.98 9.61 -11.73
N GLU A 119 8.50 10.56 -10.94
CA GLU A 119 9.35 11.56 -10.29
C GLU A 119 10.01 11.04 -9.01
N ASN A 120 9.52 9.95 -8.47
CA ASN A 120 10.03 9.28 -7.29
C ASN A 120 9.91 7.75 -7.42
N LEU A 121 10.53 7.01 -6.51
CA LEU A 121 10.55 5.55 -6.54
C LEU A 121 9.15 4.92 -6.43
N LEU A 122 8.23 5.52 -5.66
CA LEU A 122 6.86 5.01 -5.52
C LEU A 122 6.11 5.06 -6.85
N GLU A 123 6.15 6.19 -7.54
CA GLU A 123 5.52 6.38 -8.84
C GLU A 123 6.17 5.47 -9.91
N ARG A 124 7.50 5.38 -9.87
CA ARG A 124 8.24 4.47 -10.77
C ARG A 124 7.87 3.01 -10.53
N ALA A 125 7.76 2.57 -9.29
CA ALA A 125 7.35 1.20 -8.95
C ALA A 125 5.94 0.89 -9.48
N ALA A 126 5.00 1.83 -9.35
CA ALA A 126 3.66 1.67 -9.90
C ALA A 126 3.65 1.58 -11.43
N ASP A 127 4.43 2.45 -12.12
CA ASP A 127 4.62 2.39 -13.57
C ASP A 127 5.20 1.04 -14.01
N VAL A 128 6.21 0.54 -13.28
CA VAL A 128 6.80 -0.78 -13.55
C VAL A 128 5.76 -1.89 -13.40
N VAL A 129 4.97 -1.89 -12.33
CA VAL A 129 3.94 -2.92 -12.12
C VAL A 129 2.89 -2.88 -13.24
N ILE A 130 2.45 -1.69 -13.66
CA ILE A 130 1.49 -1.54 -14.77
C ILE A 130 2.06 -2.09 -16.09
N LYS A 131 3.29 -1.67 -16.46
CA LYS A 131 3.89 -2.09 -17.75
C LYS A 131 4.21 -3.59 -17.80
N GLU A 132 4.53 -4.19 -16.65
CA GLU A 132 4.78 -5.64 -16.53
C GLU A 132 3.49 -6.46 -16.31
N ARG A 133 2.33 -5.79 -16.36
CA ARG A 133 1.00 -6.43 -16.14
C ARG A 133 0.91 -7.15 -14.80
N GLY A 134 1.44 -6.52 -13.75
CA GLY A 134 1.28 -6.95 -12.37
C GLY A 134 -0.02 -6.43 -11.77
N ASP A 135 -0.24 -6.78 -10.51
CA ASP A 135 -1.43 -6.42 -9.75
C ASP A 135 -1.17 -5.12 -8.98
N LEU A 136 -1.79 -4.02 -9.38
CA LEU A 136 -1.73 -2.74 -8.68
C LEU A 136 -3.09 -2.44 -8.04
N VAL A 137 -3.07 -2.21 -6.72
CA VAL A 137 -4.23 -1.70 -5.96
C VAL A 137 -3.92 -0.28 -5.50
N ILE A 138 -4.77 0.67 -5.83
CA ILE A 138 -4.66 2.05 -5.35
C ILE A 138 -5.83 2.32 -4.42
N VAL A 139 -5.52 2.81 -3.21
CA VAL A 139 -6.49 3.11 -2.15
C VAL A 139 -6.61 4.63 -1.98
N PRO A 140 -7.38 5.31 -2.85
CA PRO A 140 -7.52 6.76 -2.78
C PRO A 140 -8.27 7.17 -1.51
N ARG A 141 -7.80 8.26 -0.87
CA ARG A 141 -8.49 8.91 0.24
C ARG A 141 -8.60 10.41 -0.04
N GLU A 142 -9.77 10.82 -0.45
CA GLU A 142 -10.12 12.21 -0.78
C GLU A 142 -11.62 12.43 -0.66
N THR A 143 -12.04 13.63 -0.28
CA THR A 143 -13.46 14.04 -0.22
C THR A 143 -13.57 15.56 -0.41
N PRO A 144 -14.38 16.06 -1.40
CA PRO A 144 -15.02 15.34 -2.49
C PRO A 144 -14.04 14.98 -3.62
N PHE A 145 -14.44 14.09 -4.53
CA PHE A 145 -13.70 13.87 -5.77
C PHE A 145 -14.03 14.95 -6.82
N SER A 146 -13.00 15.50 -7.47
CA SER A 146 -13.16 16.35 -8.66
C SER A 146 -13.33 15.50 -9.93
N ALA A 147 -13.76 16.12 -11.02
CA ALA A 147 -13.80 15.48 -12.33
C ALA A 147 -12.42 14.95 -12.74
N ILE A 148 -11.35 15.70 -12.48
CA ILE A 148 -9.96 15.29 -12.77
C ILE A 148 -9.60 14.01 -12.01
N HIS A 149 -9.98 13.90 -10.73
CA HIS A 149 -9.74 12.69 -9.93
C HIS A 149 -10.45 11.49 -10.54
N LEU A 150 -11.71 11.65 -10.91
CA LEU A 150 -12.53 10.58 -11.51
C LEU A 150 -12.00 10.14 -12.88
N GLU A 151 -11.56 11.07 -13.73
CA GLU A 151 -10.95 10.77 -15.02
C GLU A 151 -9.64 9.98 -14.87
N ASN A 152 -8.78 10.37 -13.93
CA ASN A 152 -7.55 9.66 -13.64
C ASN A 152 -7.81 8.25 -13.09
N MET A 153 -8.78 8.09 -12.18
CA MET A 153 -9.20 6.78 -11.69
C MET A 153 -9.76 5.91 -12.81
N LEU A 154 -10.59 6.46 -13.69
CA LEU A 154 -11.12 5.73 -14.84
C LEU A 154 -10.01 5.28 -15.80
N LYS A 155 -9.02 6.14 -16.06
CA LYS A 155 -7.86 5.79 -16.89
C LYS A 155 -7.07 4.62 -16.31
N LEU A 156 -6.80 4.64 -15.00
CA LEU A 156 -6.10 3.56 -14.30
C LEU A 156 -6.93 2.26 -14.28
N ALA A 157 -8.22 2.36 -14.02
CA ALA A 157 -9.11 1.19 -14.02
C ALA A 157 -9.14 0.50 -15.40
N ARG A 158 -9.09 1.26 -16.52
CA ARG A 158 -8.99 0.71 -17.88
C ARG A 158 -7.66 -0.02 -18.14
N LEU A 159 -6.61 0.29 -17.39
CA LEU A 159 -5.32 -0.41 -17.43
C LEU A 159 -5.30 -1.67 -16.54
N GLY A 160 -6.41 -1.98 -15.85
CA GLY A 160 -6.51 -3.13 -14.94
C GLY A 160 -6.12 -2.83 -13.50
N VAL A 161 -5.88 -1.57 -13.15
CA VAL A 161 -5.59 -1.17 -11.76
C VAL A 161 -6.87 -1.25 -10.93
N SER A 162 -6.80 -1.89 -9.77
CA SER A 162 -7.91 -1.91 -8.81
C SER A 162 -7.98 -0.58 -8.06
N ILE A 163 -9.03 0.20 -8.29
CA ILE A 163 -9.31 1.42 -7.53
C ILE A 163 -10.21 1.06 -6.35
N LEU A 164 -9.66 1.12 -5.13
CA LEU A 164 -10.32 0.72 -3.89
C LEU A 164 -10.36 1.90 -2.92
N PRO A 165 -11.37 2.79 -3.00
CA PRO A 165 -11.46 3.94 -2.10
C PRO A 165 -11.53 3.51 -0.64
N ALA A 166 -10.93 4.30 0.27
CA ALA A 166 -10.96 4.05 1.71
C ALA A 166 -12.35 4.38 2.30
N ASN A 167 -13.38 3.69 1.81
CA ASN A 167 -14.79 3.86 2.17
C ASN A 167 -15.29 2.62 2.93
N PRO A 168 -15.10 2.54 4.27
CA PRO A 168 -15.53 1.37 5.04
C PRO A 168 -17.04 1.23 5.07
N GLY A 169 -17.52 -0.02 5.00
CA GLY A 169 -18.94 -0.36 5.18
C GLY A 169 -19.31 -0.47 6.66
N PHE A 170 -20.58 -0.21 6.99
CA PHE A 170 -21.12 -0.25 8.35
C PHE A 170 -22.03 -1.46 8.64
N TYR A 171 -22.23 -2.34 7.67
CA TYR A 171 -23.16 -3.48 7.83
C TYR A 171 -22.70 -4.52 8.86
N ASN A 172 -21.42 -4.54 9.22
CA ASN A 172 -20.90 -5.37 10.32
C ASN A 172 -21.03 -4.71 11.70
N GLN A 173 -21.72 -3.53 11.78
CA GLN A 173 -21.94 -2.76 13.01
C GLN A 173 -20.65 -2.49 13.80
N PRO A 174 -19.63 -1.87 13.18
CA PRO A 174 -18.35 -1.61 13.84
C PRO A 174 -18.53 -0.73 15.08
N THR A 175 -17.87 -1.09 16.16
CA THR A 175 -17.90 -0.37 17.45
C THR A 175 -16.63 0.43 17.68
N GLN A 176 -15.56 0.11 16.94
CA GLN A 176 -14.25 0.74 17.06
C GLN A 176 -13.71 1.15 15.69
N VAL A 177 -12.88 2.19 15.67
CA VAL A 177 -12.24 2.68 14.44
C VAL A 177 -11.34 1.60 13.81
N ALA A 178 -10.70 0.76 14.64
CA ALA A 178 -9.87 -0.34 14.17
C ALA A 178 -10.64 -1.32 13.25
N GLU A 179 -11.91 -1.56 13.52
CA GLU A 179 -12.77 -2.44 12.70
C GLU A 179 -13.06 -1.82 11.32
N LEU A 180 -13.15 -0.49 11.23
CA LEU A 180 -13.27 0.24 9.96
C LEU A 180 -11.96 0.16 9.16
N VAL A 181 -10.82 0.23 9.84
CA VAL A 181 -9.50 0.04 9.23
C VAL A 181 -9.36 -1.39 8.72
N ASP A 182 -9.69 -2.38 9.54
CA ASP A 182 -9.63 -3.80 9.18
C ASP A 182 -10.56 -4.14 8.01
N PHE A 183 -11.73 -3.48 7.89
CA PHE A 183 -12.61 -3.64 6.74
C PHE A 183 -11.90 -3.29 5.41
N ILE A 184 -11.23 -2.15 5.35
CA ILE A 184 -10.50 -1.73 4.14
C ILE A 184 -9.30 -2.63 3.89
N VAL A 185 -8.53 -2.97 4.92
CA VAL A 185 -7.37 -3.86 4.80
C VAL A 185 -7.79 -5.26 4.30
N ALA A 186 -8.90 -5.80 4.82
CA ALA A 186 -9.48 -7.05 4.33
C ALA A 186 -9.76 -7.00 2.83
N ARG A 187 -10.38 -5.91 2.34
CA ARG A 187 -10.69 -5.73 0.92
C ARG A 187 -9.42 -5.63 0.05
N ILE A 188 -8.35 -5.01 0.58
CA ILE A 188 -7.06 -4.95 -0.10
C ILE A 188 -6.46 -6.36 -0.21
N LEU A 189 -6.44 -7.11 0.89
CA LEU A 189 -5.92 -8.49 0.92
C LEU A 189 -6.72 -9.41 -0.02
N ASP A 190 -8.05 -9.25 -0.09
CA ASP A 190 -8.89 -9.97 -1.08
C ASP A 190 -8.44 -9.69 -2.52
N GLN A 191 -8.16 -8.43 -2.88
CA GLN A 191 -7.69 -8.07 -4.23
C GLN A 191 -6.32 -8.68 -4.55
N LEU A 192 -5.48 -8.87 -3.55
CA LEU A 192 -4.17 -9.52 -3.70
C LEU A 192 -4.25 -11.06 -3.68
N GLY A 193 -5.41 -11.64 -3.41
CA GLY A 193 -5.58 -13.10 -3.24
C GLY A 193 -4.92 -13.63 -1.97
N ILE A 194 -4.77 -12.81 -0.93
CA ILE A 194 -4.13 -13.17 0.35
C ILE A 194 -5.20 -13.52 1.38
N GLY A 195 -5.11 -14.72 1.97
CA GLY A 195 -6.03 -15.17 3.01
C GLY A 195 -5.90 -14.34 4.29
N HIS A 196 -7.03 -14.02 4.91
CA HIS A 196 -7.11 -13.26 6.16
C HIS A 196 -8.37 -13.61 6.97
N ALA A 197 -8.40 -13.20 8.25
CA ALA A 197 -9.54 -13.37 9.15
C ALA A 197 -10.04 -12.02 9.72
N LEU A 198 -9.79 -10.90 9.03
CA LEU A 198 -10.07 -9.55 9.52
C LEU A 198 -11.57 -9.17 9.48
N ALA A 199 -12.33 -9.74 8.56
CA ALA A 199 -13.74 -9.42 8.39
C ALA A 199 -14.53 -10.68 8.00
N LYS A 200 -15.75 -10.76 8.49
CA LYS A 200 -16.71 -11.79 8.06
C LYS A 200 -17.07 -11.57 6.60
N ARG A 201 -17.10 -12.64 5.82
CA ARG A 201 -17.51 -12.58 4.43
C ARG A 201 -19.04 -12.55 4.33
N TRP A 202 -19.57 -11.60 3.59
CA TRP A 202 -21.00 -11.50 3.37
C TRP A 202 -21.55 -12.80 2.74
N GLY A 203 -22.62 -13.35 3.37
CA GLY A 203 -23.30 -14.54 2.86
C GLY A 203 -22.58 -15.87 3.05
N ARG A 204 -21.51 -15.92 3.84
CA ARG A 204 -20.91 -17.19 4.32
C ARG A 204 -21.18 -17.32 5.81
N GLU A 205 -21.81 -18.43 6.19
CA GLU A 205 -21.82 -18.91 7.58
C GLU A 205 -20.44 -19.52 7.84
N ASP A 206 -19.77 -19.09 8.94
CA ASP A 206 -18.50 -19.67 9.41
C ASP A 206 -18.75 -21.05 10.04
#